data_8114b1124f949849ce5d534ba33970bc
#
_entry.id   8114b1124f949849ce5d534ba33970bc
#
_cell.length_a   1.000
_cell.length_b   1.000
_cell.length_c   1.000
_cell.angle_alpha   90.00
_cell.angle_beta   90.00
_cell.angle_gamma   90.00
#
_symmetry.space_group_name_H-M   'P 1'
#
loop_
_entity.id
_entity.type
_entity.pdbx_description
1 polymer ?
#
loop_
_entity_poly.entity_id
_entity_poly.type
_entity_poly.pdbx_seq_one_letter_code
_entity_poly.pdbx_strand_id
1 'polypeptide(L)'
;MLGMGATLSVKDFQDVVRIPRSVCIGLFIQLLVVPLTAFLFISLTNLAIGVILGIALIAAIPGGTTSNVFTYIAKGNVPLSISITGITTLFCLFTTPLIMTLLAAHYLPDTVSMPTKQIILSLIHI
;
A
#
# COMPACT_ATOMS: atom_id res chain seq x y z
N MET A 1 4.13 8.56 12.97
CA MET A 1 2.86 7.84 13.26
C MET A 1 2.40 8.06 14.70
N LEU A 2 3.18 7.69 15.74
CA LEU A 2 2.76 7.83 17.14
C LEU A 2 2.39 9.27 17.53
N GLY A 3 3.18 10.27 17.14
CA GLY A 3 2.90 11.68 17.47
C GLY A 3 1.64 12.23 16.82
N MET A 4 1.28 11.78 15.62
CA MET A 4 0.05 12.19 14.95
C MET A 4 -1.16 11.41 15.48
N GLY A 5 -0.96 10.15 15.86
CA GLY A 5 -2.02 9.35 16.49
C GLY A 5 -2.41 9.84 17.89
N ALA A 6 -1.47 10.42 18.62
CA ALA A 6 -1.72 10.97 19.97
C ALA A 6 -2.57 12.24 19.95
N THR A 7 -2.65 12.97 18.84
CA THR A 7 -3.49 14.17 18.68
C THR A 7 -4.92 13.85 18.24
N LEU A 8 -5.20 12.60 17.88
CA LEU A 8 -6.49 12.15 17.40
C LEU A 8 -7.35 11.63 18.55
N SER A 9 -8.60 12.08 18.59
CA SER A 9 -9.61 11.60 19.52
C SER A 9 -10.33 10.36 18.95
N VAL A 10 -10.83 9.50 19.83
CA VAL A 10 -11.70 8.37 19.44
C VAL A 10 -12.91 8.84 18.61
N LYS A 11 -13.39 10.07 18.87
CA LYS A 11 -14.49 10.69 18.10
C LYS A 11 -14.12 10.90 16.63
N ASP A 12 -12.86 11.26 16.34
CA ASP A 12 -12.39 11.49 14.97
C ASP A 12 -12.44 10.20 14.14
N PHE A 13 -12.17 9.05 14.76
CA PHE A 13 -12.33 7.74 14.11
C PHE A 13 -13.80 7.36 13.92
N GLN A 14 -14.69 7.72 14.85
CA GLN A 14 -16.12 7.50 14.69
C GLN A 14 -16.69 8.31 13.51
N ASP A 15 -16.21 9.52 13.32
CA ASP A 15 -16.61 10.36 12.18
C ASP A 15 -16.13 9.79 10.84
N VAL A 16 -14.97 9.14 10.80
CA VAL A 16 -14.48 8.43 9.61
C VAL A 16 -15.40 7.25 9.28
N VAL A 17 -15.86 6.49 10.28
CA VAL A 17 -16.80 5.37 10.07
C VAL A 17 -18.15 5.85 9.54
N ARG A 18 -18.53 7.09 9.80
CA ARG A 18 -19.76 7.71 9.27
C ARG A 18 -19.65 8.10 7.79
N ILE A 19 -18.43 8.15 7.23
CA ILE A 19 -18.19 8.48 5.82
C ILE A 19 -17.60 7.27 5.08
N PRO A 20 -18.31 6.13 5.01
CA PRO A 20 -17.78 4.89 4.45
C PRO A 20 -17.42 5.02 2.97
N ARG A 21 -18.09 5.93 2.23
CA ARG A 21 -17.83 6.15 0.80
C ARG A 21 -16.41 6.65 0.55
N SER A 22 -15.93 7.62 1.34
CA SER A 22 -14.57 8.16 1.19
C SER A 22 -13.50 7.12 1.53
N VAL A 23 -13.75 6.30 2.54
CA VAL A 23 -12.84 5.20 2.90
C VAL A 23 -12.81 4.14 1.81
N CYS A 24 -13.97 3.71 1.31
CA CYS A 24 -14.06 2.72 0.22
C CYS A 24 -13.39 3.22 -1.06
N ILE A 25 -13.59 4.48 -1.44
CA ILE A 25 -12.95 5.06 -2.64
C ILE A 25 -11.43 5.10 -2.45
N GLY A 26 -10.95 5.55 -1.30
CA GLY A 26 -9.52 5.60 -0.98
C GLY A 26 -8.87 4.21 -1.02
N LEU A 27 -9.52 3.21 -0.42
CA LEU A 27 -9.08 1.81 -0.45
C LEU A 27 -9.08 1.25 -1.87
N PHE A 28 -10.13 1.51 -2.64
CA PHE A 28 -10.23 1.06 -4.03
C PHE A 28 -9.09 1.62 -4.89
N ILE A 29 -8.83 2.91 -4.79
CA ILE A 29 -7.73 3.55 -5.51
C ILE A 29 -6.39 2.94 -5.09
N GLN A 30 -6.15 2.84 -3.80
CA GLN A 30 -4.88 2.36 -3.27
C GLN A 30 -4.62 0.88 -3.59
N LEU A 31 -5.61 0.02 -3.45
CA LEU A 31 -5.45 -1.43 -3.59
C LEU A 31 -5.60 -1.93 -5.02
N LEU A 32 -6.32 -1.20 -5.88
CA LEU A 32 -6.59 -1.63 -7.25
C LEU A 32 -5.90 -0.74 -8.28
N VAL A 33 -6.11 0.58 -8.22
CA VAL A 33 -5.62 1.50 -9.26
C VAL A 33 -4.10 1.59 -9.24
N VAL A 34 -3.47 1.66 -8.06
CA VAL A 34 -2.01 1.77 -7.93
C VAL A 34 -1.29 0.53 -8.48
N PRO A 35 -1.62 -0.71 -8.09
CA PRO A 35 -1.00 -1.90 -8.68
C PRO A 35 -1.29 -2.06 -10.17
N LEU A 36 -2.51 -1.70 -10.60
CA LEU A 36 -2.89 -1.78 -12.01
C LEU A 36 -2.07 -0.81 -12.89
N THR A 37 -1.87 0.42 -12.43
CA THR A 37 -1.04 1.40 -13.14
C THR A 37 0.44 0.99 -13.17
N ALA A 38 0.94 0.41 -12.08
CA ALA A 38 2.29 -0.14 -12.05
C ALA A 38 2.46 -1.29 -13.04
N PHE A 39 1.50 -2.22 -13.08
CA PHE A 39 1.50 -3.33 -14.03
C PHE A 39 1.42 -2.85 -15.48
N LEU A 40 0.56 -1.87 -15.77
CA LEU A 40 0.46 -1.26 -17.09
C LEU A 40 1.78 -0.59 -17.51
N PHE A 41 2.41 0.13 -16.60
CA PHE A 41 3.69 0.79 -16.84
C PHE A 41 4.81 -0.22 -17.14
N ILE A 42 4.88 -1.29 -16.35
CA ILE A 42 5.84 -2.39 -16.57
C ILE A 42 5.62 -3.06 -17.94
N SER A 43 4.35 -3.29 -18.31
CA SER A 43 3.98 -3.93 -19.58
C SER A 43 4.32 -3.08 -20.81
N LEU A 44 4.29 -1.75 -20.68
CA LEU A 44 4.59 -0.83 -21.78
C LEU A 44 6.10 -0.55 -21.95
N THR A 45 6.91 -0.87 -20.95
CA THR A 45 8.33 -0.55 -20.93
C THR A 45 9.17 -1.82 -20.81
N ASN A 46 10.16 -1.97 -21.70
CA ASN A 46 11.15 -3.06 -21.64
C ASN A 46 12.21 -2.73 -20.57
N LEU A 47 11.88 -2.92 -19.31
CA LEU A 47 12.75 -2.61 -18.18
C LEU A 47 13.56 -3.84 -17.75
N ALA A 48 14.73 -3.59 -17.14
CA ALA A 48 15.49 -4.64 -16.50
C ALA A 48 14.71 -5.28 -15.35
N ILE A 49 14.85 -6.58 -15.13
CA ILE A 49 14.11 -7.37 -14.13
C ILE A 49 14.17 -6.73 -12.73
N GLY A 50 15.33 -6.21 -12.33
CA GLY A 50 15.49 -5.53 -11.05
C GLY A 50 14.61 -4.27 -10.89
N VAL A 51 14.43 -3.51 -11.98
CA VAL A 51 13.57 -2.32 -11.99
C VAL A 51 12.10 -2.72 -11.94
N ILE A 52 11.71 -3.77 -12.65
CA ILE A 52 10.36 -4.34 -12.61
C ILE A 52 10.00 -4.74 -11.19
N LEU A 53 10.87 -5.47 -10.51
CA LEU A 53 10.67 -5.89 -9.12
C LEU A 53 10.60 -4.69 -8.17
N GLY A 54 11.43 -3.66 -8.39
CA GLY A 54 11.39 -2.43 -7.60
C GLY A 54 10.06 -1.68 -7.73
N ILE A 55 9.55 -1.51 -8.95
CA ILE A 55 8.25 -0.88 -9.22
C ILE A 55 7.11 -1.70 -8.60
N ALA A 56 7.16 -3.02 -8.73
CA ALA A 56 6.18 -3.91 -8.14
C ALA A 56 6.15 -3.82 -6.61
N LEU A 57 7.32 -3.77 -5.97
CA LEU A 57 7.44 -3.57 -4.53
C LEU A 57 6.84 -2.25 -4.08
N ILE A 58 7.18 -1.15 -4.76
CA ILE A 58 6.64 0.18 -4.44
C ILE A 58 5.12 0.20 -4.59
N ALA A 59 4.58 -0.43 -5.63
CA ALA A 59 3.15 -0.51 -5.87
C ALA A 59 2.41 -1.40 -4.85
N ALA A 60 3.10 -2.40 -4.30
CA ALA A 60 2.54 -3.32 -3.31
C ALA A 60 2.57 -2.75 -1.88
N ILE A 61 3.42 -1.76 -1.60
CA ILE A 61 3.52 -1.11 -0.29
C ILE A 61 2.34 -0.14 -0.10
N PRO A 62 1.71 -0.09 1.09
CA PRO A 62 0.65 0.86 1.38
C PRO A 62 1.15 2.30 1.30
N GLY A 63 0.23 3.23 1.07
CA GLY A 63 0.53 4.66 1.03
C GLY A 63 1.39 5.10 2.22
N GLY A 64 2.47 5.82 1.92
CA GLY A 64 3.47 6.17 2.91
C GLY A 64 2.94 7.05 4.04
N THR A 65 3.55 6.96 5.21
CA THR A 65 3.25 7.79 6.39
C THR A 65 3.40 9.28 6.11
N THR A 66 4.23 9.64 5.14
CA THR A 66 4.39 11.00 4.62
C THR A 66 3.09 11.58 4.05
N SER A 67 2.21 10.76 3.49
CA SER A 67 0.89 11.20 3.01
C SER A 67 0.06 11.82 4.14
N ASN A 68 0.13 11.26 5.35
CA ASN A 68 -0.57 11.80 6.52
C ASN A 68 -0.02 13.17 6.94
N VAL A 69 1.30 13.38 6.80
CA VAL A 69 1.95 14.66 7.07
C VAL A 69 1.50 15.72 6.06
N PHE A 70 1.46 15.37 4.78
CA PHE A 70 0.95 16.27 3.74
C PHE A 70 -0.53 16.61 3.94
N THR A 71 -1.35 15.63 4.32
CA THR A 71 -2.76 15.87 4.67
C THR A 71 -2.90 16.84 5.83
N TYR A 72 -2.05 16.73 6.85
CA TYR A 72 -2.02 17.64 7.98
C TYR A 72 -1.63 19.06 7.57
N ILE A 73 -0.57 19.22 6.78
CA ILE A 73 -0.09 20.53 6.28
C ILE A 73 -1.17 21.18 5.39
N ALA A 74 -1.83 20.39 4.55
CA ALA A 74 -2.91 20.84 3.67
C ALA A 74 -4.23 21.14 4.42
N LYS A 75 -4.26 20.98 5.76
CA LYS A 75 -5.48 21.11 6.59
C LYS A 75 -6.63 20.21 6.10
N GLY A 76 -6.29 19.04 5.55
CA GLY A 76 -7.25 18.02 5.14
C GLY A 76 -7.72 17.15 6.32
N ASN A 77 -8.54 16.16 6.00
CA ASN A 77 -9.07 15.21 7.00
C ASN A 77 -8.01 14.17 7.40
N VAL A 78 -7.21 14.50 8.41
CA VAL A 78 -6.13 13.66 8.92
C VAL A 78 -6.63 12.30 9.46
N PRO A 79 -7.72 12.22 10.24
CA PRO A 79 -8.28 10.95 10.69
C PRO A 79 -8.61 10.00 9.53
N LEU A 80 -9.18 10.52 8.45
CA LEU A 80 -9.49 9.75 7.25
C LEU A 80 -8.21 9.18 6.62
N SER A 81 -7.18 10.00 6.45
CA SER A 81 -5.89 9.59 5.88
C SER A 81 -5.22 8.49 6.70
N ILE A 82 -5.19 8.64 8.02
CA ILE A 82 -4.61 7.64 8.94
C ILE A 82 -5.41 6.34 8.92
N SER A 83 -6.74 6.41 8.88
CA SER A 83 -7.60 5.22 8.82
C SER A 83 -7.40 4.44 7.52
N ILE A 84 -7.36 5.12 6.36
CA ILE A 84 -7.06 4.49 5.08
C ILE A 84 -5.68 3.83 5.11
N THR A 85 -4.66 4.54 5.59
CA THR A 85 -3.30 3.99 5.70
C THR A 85 -3.24 2.77 6.61
N GLY A 86 -3.92 2.80 7.76
CA GLY A 86 -3.99 1.66 8.68
C GLY A 86 -4.64 0.43 8.05
N ILE A 87 -5.79 0.61 7.40
CA ILE A 87 -6.50 -0.48 6.74
C ILE A 87 -5.68 -1.02 5.55
N THR A 88 -5.11 -0.15 4.72
CA THR A 88 -4.27 -0.58 3.59
C THR A 88 -3.02 -1.32 4.05
N THR A 89 -2.44 -0.96 5.20
CA THR A 89 -1.30 -1.68 5.78
C THR A 89 -1.67 -3.12 6.16
N LEU A 90 -2.85 -3.34 6.73
CA LEU A 90 -3.35 -4.69 7.02
C LEU A 90 -3.57 -5.50 5.74
N PHE A 91 -4.19 -4.91 4.71
CA PHE A 91 -4.39 -5.57 3.42
C PHE A 91 -3.08 -5.86 2.70
N CYS A 92 -2.07 -5.01 2.88
CA CYS A 92 -0.74 -5.17 2.28
C CYS A 92 -0.05 -6.47 2.71
N LEU A 93 -0.29 -6.97 3.92
CA LEU A 93 0.25 -8.25 4.39
C LEU A 93 -0.16 -9.42 3.48
N PHE A 94 -1.32 -9.32 2.83
CA PHE A 94 -1.83 -10.32 1.91
C PHE A 94 -1.54 -9.97 0.45
N THR A 95 -1.71 -8.70 0.07
CA THR A 95 -1.55 -8.27 -1.32
C THR A 95 -0.10 -8.22 -1.77
N THR A 96 0.84 -7.87 -0.92
CA THR A 96 2.26 -7.82 -1.30
C THR A 96 2.79 -9.18 -1.74
N PRO A 97 2.67 -10.27 -0.96
CA PRO A 97 3.12 -11.58 -1.41
C PRO A 97 2.36 -12.08 -2.64
N LEU A 98 1.06 -11.76 -2.75
CA LEU A 98 0.25 -12.14 -3.91
C LEU A 98 0.76 -11.47 -5.18
N ILE A 99 0.94 -10.15 -5.17
CA ILE A 99 1.43 -9.37 -6.31
C ILE A 99 2.84 -9.82 -6.70
N MET A 100 3.71 -10.03 -5.71
CA MET A 100 5.08 -10.49 -5.98
C MET A 100 5.12 -11.89 -6.59
N THR A 101 4.25 -12.80 -6.13
CA THR A 101 4.15 -14.15 -6.70
C THR A 101 3.63 -14.11 -8.13
N LEU A 102 2.61 -13.31 -8.42
CA LEU A 102 2.05 -13.16 -9.76
C LEU A 102 3.06 -12.54 -10.74
N LEU A 103 3.78 -11.51 -10.31
CA LEU A 103 4.80 -10.87 -11.13
C LEU A 103 6.02 -11.77 -11.33
N ALA A 104 6.44 -12.49 -10.29
CA ALA A 104 7.52 -13.47 -10.41
C ALA A 104 7.16 -14.58 -11.39
N ALA A 105 5.95 -15.11 -11.34
CA ALA A 105 5.49 -16.14 -12.28
C ALA A 105 5.44 -15.65 -13.73
N HIS A 106 5.26 -14.36 -13.95
CA HIS A 106 5.14 -13.81 -15.31
C HIS A 106 6.47 -13.30 -15.90
N TYR A 107 7.36 -12.78 -15.06
CA TYR A 107 8.59 -12.09 -15.51
C TYR A 107 9.90 -12.76 -15.09
N LEU A 108 9.87 -13.70 -14.14
CA LEU A 108 11.08 -14.39 -13.69
C LEU A 108 11.16 -15.81 -14.26
N PRO A 109 12.33 -16.25 -14.75
CA PRO A 109 12.55 -17.65 -15.07
C PRO A 109 12.47 -18.52 -13.78
N ASP A 110 12.08 -19.79 -13.94
CA ASP A 110 11.81 -20.79 -12.90
C ASP A 110 12.93 -20.99 -11.83
N THR A 111 14.08 -20.36 -12.03
CA THR A 111 15.26 -20.47 -11.16
C THR A 111 15.21 -19.57 -9.92
N VAL A 112 14.28 -18.61 -9.84
CA VAL A 112 14.21 -17.67 -8.72
C VAL A 112 13.01 -17.99 -7.84
N SER A 113 13.25 -18.74 -6.76
CA SER A 113 12.23 -18.96 -5.72
C SER A 113 12.06 -17.72 -4.85
N MET A 114 10.87 -17.13 -4.85
CA MET A 114 10.56 -16.00 -3.98
C MET A 114 10.38 -16.48 -2.53
N PRO A 115 11.15 -15.95 -1.55
CA PRO A 115 11.01 -16.29 -0.14
C PRO A 115 9.80 -15.58 0.47
N THR A 116 8.59 -15.97 0.06
CA THR A 116 7.31 -15.36 0.51
C THR A 116 7.19 -15.30 2.03
N LYS A 117 7.70 -16.34 2.72
CA LYS A 117 7.71 -16.37 4.20
C LYS A 117 8.57 -15.25 4.80
N GLN A 118 9.72 -14.96 4.21
CA GLN A 118 10.62 -13.89 4.67
C GLN A 118 10.04 -12.51 4.41
N ILE A 119 9.35 -12.32 3.29
CA ILE A 119 8.65 -11.07 2.95
C ILE A 119 7.54 -10.81 3.98
N ILE A 120 6.72 -11.80 4.29
CA ILE A 120 5.65 -11.68 5.29
C ILE A 120 6.24 -11.38 6.67
N LEU A 121 7.29 -12.09 7.08
CA LEU A 121 7.97 -11.86 8.35
C LEU A 121 8.57 -10.46 8.44
N SER A 122 9.19 -9.95 7.39
CA SER A 122 9.75 -8.61 7.37
C SER A 122 8.67 -7.52 7.45
N LEU A 123 7.51 -7.74 6.81
CA LEU A 123 6.37 -6.82 6.89
C LEU A 123 5.74 -6.79 8.29
N ILE A 124 5.69 -7.93 8.98
CA ILE A 124 5.19 -8.01 10.38
C ILE A 124 6.18 -7.33 11.34
N HIS A 125 7.47 -7.36 11.04
CA HIS A 125 8.53 -6.83 11.92
C HIS A 125 8.72 -5.31 11.78
N ILE A 126 8.12 -4.68 10.78
CA ILE A 126 8.08 -3.22 10.58
C ILE A 126 6.90 -2.61 11.36
#